data_8f77659dcb7bd3a9ae243b816e56b938
#
_entry.id   8f77659dcb7bd3a9ae243b816e56b938
#
_cell.length_a   1.000
_cell.length_b   1.000
_cell.length_c   1.000
_cell.angle_alpha   90.00
_cell.angle_beta   90.00
_cell.angle_gamma   90.00
#
_symmetry.space_group_name_H-M   'P 1'
#
loop_
_entity.id
_entity.type
_entity.pdbx_description
1 polymer ?
#
loop_
_entity_poly.entity_id
_entity_poly.type
_entity_poly.pdbx_seq_one_letter_code
_entity_poly.pdbx_strand_id
1 'polypeptide(L)'
;MDVIQSIDLITKNTAVRGGKPCIAGTGLRVTDLVIAHLFHKRSAEELTADYELSLSQVYAALAYYYQHKDDLDKDIRHQVLNARMIKERTVSIQH
;
A
#
# COMPACT_ATOMS: atom_id res chain seq x y z
N MET A 1 -31.61 -7.26 -14.91
CA MET A 1 -30.99 -7.26 -13.56
C MET A 1 -29.48 -7.31 -13.71
N ASP A 2 -28.78 -6.39 -13.07
CA ASP A 2 -27.32 -6.35 -13.19
C ASP A 2 -26.68 -7.39 -12.26
N VAL A 3 -25.59 -7.99 -12.72
CA VAL A 3 -24.74 -8.85 -11.89
C VAL A 3 -23.42 -8.11 -11.65
N ILE A 4 -23.11 -7.91 -10.38
CA ILE A 4 -21.87 -7.20 -10.01
C ILE A 4 -20.66 -8.08 -10.33
N GLN A 5 -19.71 -7.52 -11.05
CA GLN A 5 -18.43 -8.17 -11.31
C GLN A 5 -17.40 -7.62 -10.32
N SER A 6 -16.64 -8.50 -9.69
CA SER A 6 -15.64 -8.09 -8.70
C SER A 6 -14.22 -8.22 -9.26
N ILE A 7 -13.31 -7.41 -8.72
CA ILE A 7 -11.88 -7.50 -8.99
C ILE A 7 -11.21 -8.03 -7.71
N ASP A 8 -10.84 -9.31 -7.72
CA ASP A 8 -10.37 -10.01 -6.51
C ASP A 8 -8.84 -9.95 -6.40
N LEU A 9 -8.29 -8.74 -6.44
CA LEU A 9 -6.84 -8.52 -6.39
C LEU A 9 -6.34 -7.98 -5.05
N ILE A 10 -7.25 -7.67 -4.12
CA ILE A 10 -6.88 -7.15 -2.80
C ILE A 10 -7.42 -8.11 -1.74
N THR A 11 -6.57 -8.48 -0.79
CA THR A 11 -6.95 -9.39 0.30
C THR A 11 -6.55 -8.82 1.65
N LYS A 12 -7.26 -9.28 2.70
CA LYS A 12 -6.90 -9.03 4.09
C LYS A 12 -6.76 -10.39 4.76
N ASN A 13 -5.58 -10.67 5.30
CA ASN A 13 -5.29 -11.93 5.98
C ASN A 13 -4.50 -11.62 7.25
N THR A 14 -5.04 -12.01 8.39
CA THR A 14 -4.41 -11.72 9.69
C THR A 14 -3.00 -12.30 9.81
N ALA A 15 -2.67 -13.33 9.05
CA ALA A 15 -1.33 -13.92 9.02
C ALA A 15 -0.35 -13.12 8.13
N VAL A 16 -0.84 -12.14 7.37
CA VAL A 16 -0.02 -11.33 6.43
C VAL A 16 -0.15 -9.87 6.82
N ARG A 17 0.98 -9.26 7.17
CA ARG A 17 1.08 -7.82 7.51
C ARG A 17 0.04 -7.37 8.53
N GLY A 18 -0.29 -8.23 9.51
CA GLY A 18 -1.23 -7.93 10.58
C GLY A 18 -2.66 -7.69 10.11
N GLY A 19 -3.07 -8.27 8.99
CA GLY A 19 -4.42 -8.12 8.46
C GLY A 19 -4.65 -6.86 7.66
N LYS A 20 -3.60 -6.11 7.34
CA LYS A 20 -3.71 -4.92 6.48
C LYS A 20 -4.01 -5.32 5.04
N PRO A 21 -4.76 -4.51 4.26
CA PRO A 21 -5.03 -4.83 2.87
C PRO A 21 -3.75 -4.94 2.06
N CYS A 22 -3.61 -6.05 1.34
CA CYS A 22 -2.45 -6.34 0.51
C CYS A 22 -2.88 -6.73 -0.89
N ILE A 23 -1.97 -6.61 -1.84
CA ILE A 23 -2.19 -7.19 -3.16
C ILE A 23 -2.14 -8.72 -3.01
N ALA A 24 -3.18 -9.39 -3.50
CA ALA A 24 -3.35 -10.84 -3.35
C ALA A 24 -2.10 -11.59 -3.80
N GLY A 25 -1.68 -12.58 -3.01
CA GLY A 25 -0.51 -13.39 -3.31
C GLY A 25 0.81 -12.72 -3.01
N THR A 26 0.81 -11.53 -2.42
CA THR A 26 2.04 -10.80 -2.07
C THR A 26 1.98 -10.33 -0.63
N GLY A 27 3.12 -9.91 -0.09
CA GLY A 27 3.17 -9.20 1.19
C GLY A 27 3.16 -7.68 1.04
N LEU A 28 2.86 -7.17 -0.15
CA LEU A 28 2.87 -5.73 -0.43
C LEU A 28 1.52 -5.13 -0.04
N ARG A 29 1.54 -4.21 0.92
CA ARG A 29 0.32 -3.52 1.38
C ARG A 29 -0.13 -2.51 0.33
N VAL A 30 -1.44 -2.28 0.27
CA VAL A 30 -2.00 -1.21 -0.55
C VAL A 30 -1.35 0.14 -0.18
N THR A 31 -1.15 0.39 1.12
CA THR A 31 -0.52 1.64 1.58
C THR A 31 0.91 1.80 1.09
N ASP A 32 1.68 0.71 0.97
CA ASP A 32 3.05 0.77 0.43
C ASP A 32 3.04 1.31 -1.00
N LEU A 33 2.11 0.82 -1.81
CA LEU A 33 1.98 1.26 -3.20
C LEU A 33 1.50 2.71 -3.31
N VAL A 34 0.53 3.08 -2.47
CA VAL A 34 -0.02 4.44 -2.43
C VAL A 34 1.07 5.45 -2.03
N ILE A 35 1.88 5.13 -1.04
CA ILE A 35 3.00 5.98 -0.62
C ILE A 35 3.97 6.19 -1.79
N ALA A 36 4.34 5.12 -2.47
CA ALA A 36 5.25 5.21 -3.62
C ALA A 36 4.64 6.09 -4.73
N HIS A 37 3.34 5.94 -4.98
CA HIS A 37 2.66 6.68 -6.05
C HIS A 37 2.47 8.16 -5.71
N LEU A 38 1.94 8.46 -4.52
CA LEU A 38 1.56 9.83 -4.15
C LEU A 38 2.73 10.64 -3.60
N PHE A 39 3.58 10.04 -2.77
CA PHE A 39 4.67 10.76 -2.11
C PHE A 39 5.97 10.70 -2.90
N HIS A 40 6.28 9.55 -3.52
CA HIS A 40 7.49 9.39 -4.30
C HIS A 40 7.29 9.64 -5.80
N LYS A 41 6.07 9.99 -6.19
CA LYS A 41 5.72 10.36 -7.57
C LYS A 41 6.01 9.28 -8.61
N ARG A 42 5.92 8.01 -8.20
CA ARG A 42 6.08 6.89 -9.13
C ARG A 42 4.81 6.71 -9.95
N SER A 43 4.93 6.62 -11.27
CA SER A 43 3.80 6.35 -12.14
C SER A 43 3.31 4.90 -11.98
N ALA A 44 2.10 4.62 -12.45
CA ALA A 44 1.57 3.26 -12.40
C ALA A 44 2.49 2.28 -13.16
N GLU A 45 3.00 2.69 -14.31
CA GLU A 45 3.92 1.87 -15.12
C GLU A 45 5.24 1.64 -14.39
N GLU A 46 5.77 2.65 -13.72
CA GLU A 46 6.99 2.50 -12.93
C GLU A 46 6.78 1.54 -11.78
N LEU A 47 5.61 1.57 -11.14
CA LEU A 47 5.29 0.66 -10.03
C LEU A 47 5.23 -0.80 -10.49
N THR A 48 4.78 -1.08 -11.71
CA THR A 48 4.82 -2.44 -12.23
C THR A 48 6.25 -2.97 -12.30
N ALA A 49 7.18 -2.15 -12.73
CA ALA A 49 8.59 -2.52 -12.79
C ALA A 49 9.23 -2.62 -11.39
N ASP A 50 8.93 -1.65 -10.52
CA ASP A 50 9.52 -1.58 -9.18
C ASP A 50 9.15 -2.79 -8.31
N TYR A 51 7.91 -3.27 -8.43
CA TYR A 51 7.38 -4.32 -7.56
C TYR A 51 7.01 -5.60 -8.30
N GLU A 52 7.32 -5.69 -9.58
CA GLU A 52 7.00 -6.86 -10.43
C GLU A 52 5.50 -7.15 -10.41
N LEU A 53 4.69 -6.13 -10.62
CA LEU A 53 3.23 -6.21 -10.64
C LEU A 53 2.67 -6.00 -12.04
N SER A 54 1.45 -6.46 -12.27
CA SER A 54 0.67 -6.08 -13.46
C SER A 54 0.04 -4.70 -13.25
N LEU A 55 -0.34 -4.05 -14.32
CA LEU A 55 -1.11 -2.79 -14.25
C LEU A 55 -2.45 -3.02 -13.53
N SER A 56 -3.09 -4.17 -13.73
CA SER A 56 -4.34 -4.50 -13.03
C SER A 56 -4.15 -4.49 -11.52
N GLN A 57 -3.05 -5.06 -11.02
CA GLN A 57 -2.74 -5.07 -9.59
C GLN A 57 -2.50 -3.65 -9.06
N VAL A 58 -1.77 -2.85 -9.80
CA VAL A 58 -1.48 -1.46 -9.41
C VAL A 58 -2.78 -0.65 -9.33
N TYR A 59 -3.59 -0.69 -10.38
CA TYR A 59 -4.85 0.08 -10.41
C TYR A 59 -5.87 -0.45 -9.41
N ALA A 60 -5.91 -1.76 -9.16
CA ALA A 60 -6.77 -2.33 -8.10
C ALA A 60 -6.39 -1.77 -6.73
N ALA A 61 -5.10 -1.68 -6.43
CA ALA A 61 -4.64 -1.11 -5.17
C ALA A 61 -5.00 0.37 -5.04
N LEU A 62 -4.81 1.15 -6.10
CA LEU A 62 -5.17 2.57 -6.09
C LEU A 62 -6.68 2.77 -5.96
N ALA A 63 -7.47 1.96 -6.66
CA ALA A 63 -8.94 2.00 -6.56
C ALA A 63 -9.39 1.65 -5.13
N TYR A 64 -8.82 0.62 -4.54
CA TYR A 64 -9.12 0.23 -3.17
C TYR A 64 -8.81 1.37 -2.20
N TYR A 65 -7.67 2.02 -2.36
CA TYR A 65 -7.30 3.18 -1.55
C TYR A 65 -8.36 4.28 -1.62
N TYR A 66 -8.81 4.65 -2.82
CA TYR A 66 -9.80 5.71 -2.97
C TYR A 66 -11.16 5.34 -2.40
N GLN A 67 -11.51 4.06 -2.37
CA GLN A 67 -12.75 3.60 -1.73
C GLN A 67 -12.65 3.58 -0.21
N HIS A 68 -11.44 3.46 0.35
CA HIS A 68 -11.20 3.38 1.79
C HIS A 68 -10.23 4.46 2.27
N LYS A 69 -10.32 5.63 1.66
CA LYS A 69 -9.33 6.69 1.81
C LYS A 69 -9.11 7.12 3.25
N ASP A 70 -10.20 7.33 4.01
CA ASP A 70 -10.09 7.84 5.38
C ASP A 70 -9.33 6.86 6.28
N ASP A 71 -9.65 5.57 6.21
CA ASP A 71 -9.00 4.55 7.02
C ASP A 71 -7.54 4.35 6.60
N LEU A 72 -7.29 4.31 5.29
CA LEU A 72 -5.94 4.08 4.79
C LEU A 72 -5.04 5.30 4.97
N ASP A 73 -5.57 6.50 4.94
CA ASP A 73 -4.80 7.71 5.26
C ASP A 73 -4.31 7.69 6.71
N LYS A 74 -5.11 7.15 7.64
CA LYS A 74 -4.66 6.95 9.03
C LYS A 74 -3.50 5.97 9.09
N ASP A 75 -3.61 4.87 8.38
CA ASP A 75 -2.53 3.87 8.32
C ASP A 75 -1.25 4.47 7.72
N ILE A 76 -1.39 5.24 6.66
CA ILE A 76 -0.25 5.92 6.01
C ILE A 76 0.42 6.88 6.99
N ARG A 77 -0.35 7.69 7.71
CA ARG A 77 0.21 8.60 8.71
C ARG A 77 1.00 7.83 9.78
N HIS A 78 0.45 6.71 10.26
CA HIS A 78 1.14 5.87 11.24
C HIS A 78 2.44 5.29 10.67
N GLN A 79 2.43 4.81 9.43
CA GLN A 79 3.63 4.28 8.79
C GLN A 79 4.72 5.34 8.65
N VAL A 80 4.35 6.54 8.22
CA VAL A 80 5.28 7.65 8.03
C VAL A 80 5.87 8.10 9.37
N LEU A 81 5.03 8.22 10.40
CA LEU A 81 5.49 8.59 11.74
C LEU A 81 6.43 7.55 12.34
N ASN A 82 6.09 6.26 12.20
CA ASN A 82 6.94 5.18 12.70
C ASN A 82 8.31 5.18 12.01
N ALA A 83 8.33 5.36 10.70
CA ALA A 83 9.57 5.43 9.94
C ALA A 83 10.43 6.61 10.40
N ARG A 84 9.82 7.77 10.61
CA ARG A 84 10.51 8.98 11.11
C ARG A 84 11.10 8.74 12.50
N MET A 85 10.31 8.15 13.42
CA MET A 85 10.77 7.87 14.77
C MET A 85 11.94 6.90 14.79
N ILE A 86 11.90 5.86 13.98
CA ILE A 86 13.00 4.89 13.86
C ILE A 86 14.26 5.60 13.33
N LYS A 87 14.12 6.44 12.32
CA LYS A 87 15.22 7.19 11.73
C LYS A 87 15.86 8.14 12.76
N GLU A 88 15.05 8.85 13.54
CA GLU A 88 15.53 9.78 14.57
C GLU A 88 16.29 9.03 15.67
N ARG A 89 15.79 7.86 16.10
CA ARG A 89 16.50 7.01 17.08
C ARG A 89 17.84 6.56 16.55
N THR A 90 17.89 6.12 15.30
CA THR A 90 19.12 5.66 14.67
C THR A 90 20.17 6.77 14.64
N VAL A 91 19.76 7.97 14.27
CA VAL A 91 20.65 9.14 14.24
C VAL A 91 21.15 9.47 15.67
N SER A 92 20.25 9.42 16.66
CA SER A 92 20.63 9.69 18.06
C SER A 92 21.63 8.67 18.61
N ILE A 93 21.53 7.43 18.23
CA ILE A 93 22.44 6.36 18.70
C ILE A 93 23.83 6.47 18.08
N GLN A 94 23.94 7.05 16.89
CA GLN A 94 25.20 7.17 16.17
C GLN A 94 26.11 8.29 16.68
N HIS A 95 25.68 9.02 17.67
CA HIS A 95 26.54 9.99 18.38
C HIS A 95 27.33 9.30 19.48
#